data_3512b1c9b4c13988db83a2e327465bd3
#
_entry.id   3512b1c9b4c13988db83a2e327465bd3
#
_cell.length_a   1.000
_cell.length_b   1.000
_cell.length_c   1.000
_cell.angle_alpha   90.00
_cell.angle_beta   90.00
_cell.angle_gamma   90.00
#
_symmetry.space_group_name_H-M   'P 1'
#
loop_
_entity.id
_entity.type
_entity.pdbx_description
1 polymer ?
#
loop_
_entity_poly.entity_id
_entity_poly.type
_entity_poly.pdbx_seq_one_letter_code
_entity_poly.pdbx_strand_id
1 'polypeptide(L)'
;MTDSVLITGGNSGIGLECARELAREGWHVWIASRNRAASDAAARHMHGKVDVLEVDLASMDSVRALVREIEARNVPLRALVCNAGLQFNQGPRLSGDGFELTFAANHLGHFLLTNLLLERLAANSPARIVVVSSGVHDPARRTGMPKPAIGDLGTLAKTGGPVEGEFDGRLAYVNSKLCNLWFSYELNRRIDPLRVTVNAWEPGLVPGSGLARDYPQALQLIWNYVLPALAAGISPFYPSISTARKSGESLARMVIDPVLADTSGCYFPSHTHWEEARSSDESYDVERARALWDASVRMSRL
;
A
#
# COMPACT_ATOMS: atom_id res chain seq x y z
N MET A 1 15.15 2.08 -23.25
CA MET A 1 14.40 3.08 -22.44
C MET A 1 14.48 2.65 -21.01
N THR A 2 14.59 3.55 -20.06
CA THR A 2 14.66 3.21 -18.62
C THR A 2 13.28 2.85 -18.14
N ASP A 3 13.12 1.71 -17.47
CA ASP A 3 11.88 1.26 -16.86
C ASP A 3 11.46 2.21 -15.75
N SER A 4 10.17 2.49 -15.61
CA SER A 4 9.68 3.35 -14.54
C SER A 4 8.76 2.63 -13.56
N VAL A 5 8.75 3.13 -12.33
CA VAL A 5 7.90 2.68 -11.24
C VAL A 5 7.16 3.84 -10.60
N LEU A 6 5.87 3.66 -10.34
CA LEU A 6 5.06 4.58 -9.54
C LEU A 6 4.94 4.04 -8.11
N ILE A 7 5.32 4.87 -7.13
CA ILE A 7 5.24 4.51 -5.70
C ILE A 7 4.35 5.52 -4.99
N THR A 8 3.21 5.07 -4.49
CA THR A 8 2.37 5.91 -3.64
C THR A 8 2.97 6.01 -2.23
N GLY A 9 3.00 7.22 -1.67
CA GLY A 9 3.63 7.46 -0.37
C GLY A 9 5.16 7.32 -0.38
N GLY A 10 5.81 7.52 -1.53
CA GLY A 10 7.26 7.41 -1.70
C GLY A 10 8.10 8.52 -1.06
N ASN A 11 7.47 9.43 -0.32
CA ASN A 11 8.14 10.58 0.30
C ASN A 11 8.53 10.35 1.78
N SER A 12 8.20 9.21 2.37
CA SER A 12 8.52 8.90 3.77
C SER A 12 8.52 7.40 4.06
N GLY A 13 9.17 7.00 5.15
CA GLY A 13 9.10 5.64 5.68
C GLY A 13 9.54 4.57 4.67
N ILE A 14 8.78 3.49 4.59
CA ILE A 14 9.06 2.33 3.75
C ILE A 14 9.08 2.71 2.26
N GLY A 15 8.11 3.52 1.83
CA GLY A 15 8.02 3.97 0.43
C GLY A 15 9.21 4.79 -0.02
N LEU A 16 9.76 5.64 0.87
CA LEU A 16 10.97 6.42 0.63
C LEU A 16 12.20 5.53 0.44
N GLU A 17 12.38 4.53 1.31
CA GLU A 17 13.51 3.62 1.21
C GLU A 17 13.41 2.69 -0.01
N CYS A 18 12.19 2.26 -0.35
CA CYS A 18 11.92 1.55 -1.60
C CYS A 18 12.27 2.41 -2.82
N ALA A 19 11.84 3.68 -2.83
CA ALA A 19 12.15 4.63 -3.90
C ALA A 19 13.66 4.85 -4.06
N ARG A 20 14.38 4.99 -2.95
CA ARG A 20 15.85 5.12 -2.94
C ARG A 20 16.55 3.92 -3.55
N GLU A 21 16.10 2.72 -3.18
CA GLU A 21 16.69 1.49 -3.66
C GLU A 21 16.46 1.32 -5.17
N LEU A 22 15.21 1.49 -5.63
CA LEU A 22 14.90 1.38 -7.05
C LEU A 22 15.60 2.45 -7.90
N ALA A 23 15.77 3.66 -7.37
CA ALA A 23 16.54 4.70 -8.06
C ALA A 23 18.04 4.36 -8.18
N ARG A 24 18.63 3.69 -7.16
CA ARG A 24 20.02 3.17 -7.24
C ARG A 24 20.18 2.03 -8.26
N GLU A 25 19.14 1.18 -8.38
CA GLU A 25 19.07 0.12 -9.38
C GLU A 25 18.78 0.63 -10.80
N GLY A 26 18.75 1.96 -10.99
CA GLY A 26 18.63 2.61 -12.29
C GLY A 26 17.21 2.79 -12.80
N TRP A 27 16.18 2.54 -11.98
CA TRP A 27 14.79 2.79 -12.33
C TRP A 27 14.49 4.28 -12.34
N HIS A 28 13.62 4.71 -13.25
CA HIS A 28 13.00 6.02 -13.18
C HIS A 28 11.84 5.97 -12.17
N VAL A 29 12.04 6.56 -11.00
CA VAL A 29 11.08 6.47 -9.89
C VAL A 29 10.15 7.67 -9.90
N TRP A 30 8.85 7.41 -9.86
CA TRP A 30 7.81 8.43 -9.64
C TRP A 30 7.26 8.27 -8.24
N ILE A 31 7.53 9.25 -7.37
CA ILE A 31 6.96 9.28 -6.03
C ILE A 31 5.70 10.12 -6.02
N ALA A 32 4.58 9.51 -5.61
CA ALA A 32 3.28 10.18 -5.56
C ALA A 32 2.80 10.34 -4.12
N SER A 33 2.50 11.55 -3.69
CA SER A 33 1.97 11.85 -2.37
C SER A 33 1.19 13.16 -2.34
N ARG A 34 0.47 13.40 -1.24
CA ARG A 34 -0.28 14.66 -1.02
C ARG A 34 0.61 15.87 -0.74
N ASN A 35 1.77 15.65 -0.15
CA ASN A 35 2.67 16.73 0.26
C ASN A 35 3.82 16.85 -0.74
N ARG A 36 3.60 17.67 -1.75
CA ARG A 36 4.58 17.92 -2.81
C ARG A 36 5.90 18.44 -2.24
N ALA A 37 5.87 19.39 -1.32
CA ALA A 37 7.08 19.96 -0.73
C ALA A 37 7.95 18.92 -0.02
N ALA A 38 7.30 18.01 0.76
CA ALA A 38 8.01 16.90 1.39
C ALA A 38 8.55 15.90 0.35
N SER A 39 7.82 15.67 -0.73
CA SER A 39 8.27 14.80 -1.82
C SER A 39 9.46 15.41 -2.58
N ASP A 40 9.42 16.70 -2.88
CA ASP A 40 10.54 17.42 -3.52
C ASP A 40 11.78 17.40 -2.61
N ALA A 41 11.60 17.56 -1.29
CA ALA A 41 12.70 17.45 -0.34
C ALA A 41 13.30 16.04 -0.31
N ALA A 42 12.46 15.02 -0.33
CA ALA A 42 12.90 13.61 -0.37
C ALA A 42 13.65 13.30 -1.67
N ALA A 43 13.10 13.72 -2.83
CA ALA A 43 13.69 13.48 -4.15
C ALA A 43 15.09 14.10 -4.30
N ARG A 44 15.33 15.29 -3.74
CA ARG A 44 16.66 15.95 -3.77
C ARG A 44 17.77 15.13 -3.11
N HIS A 45 17.44 14.21 -2.22
CA HIS A 45 18.40 13.35 -1.52
C HIS A 45 18.45 11.91 -2.07
N MET A 46 17.83 11.67 -3.23
CA MET A 46 17.90 10.40 -3.94
C MET A 46 18.92 10.45 -5.08
N HIS A 47 19.63 9.35 -5.27
CA HIS A 47 20.44 9.16 -6.46
C HIS A 47 19.58 8.57 -7.58
N GLY A 48 19.86 8.97 -8.83
CA GLY A 48 19.10 8.49 -9.98
C GLY A 48 17.99 9.43 -10.45
N LYS A 49 17.13 8.94 -11.32
CA LYS A 49 16.04 9.72 -11.90
C LYS A 49 14.78 9.59 -11.07
N VAL A 50 14.38 10.67 -10.43
CA VAL A 50 13.20 10.72 -9.56
C VAL A 50 12.32 11.91 -9.93
N ASP A 51 11.05 11.66 -10.20
CA ASP A 51 10.03 12.69 -10.41
C ASP A 51 9.03 12.69 -9.24
N VAL A 52 8.52 13.86 -8.95
CA VAL A 52 7.49 14.06 -7.93
C VAL A 52 6.14 14.29 -8.58
N LEU A 53 5.15 13.51 -8.17
CA LEU A 53 3.76 13.60 -8.58
C LEU A 53 2.88 13.89 -7.36
N GLU A 54 1.80 14.61 -7.57
CA GLU A 54 0.86 14.91 -6.49
C GLU A 54 -0.38 14.02 -6.58
N VAL A 55 -0.79 13.44 -5.45
CA VAL A 55 -2.05 12.69 -5.37
C VAL A 55 -2.59 12.68 -3.95
N ASP A 56 -3.88 12.93 -3.82
CA ASP A 56 -4.65 12.52 -2.65
C ASP A 56 -5.47 11.28 -3.01
N LEU A 57 -5.04 10.13 -2.48
CA LEU A 57 -5.73 8.85 -2.71
C LEU A 57 -7.15 8.80 -2.11
N ALA A 58 -7.48 9.72 -1.20
CA ALA A 58 -8.84 9.84 -0.67
C ALA A 58 -9.76 10.69 -1.58
N SER A 59 -9.26 11.19 -2.71
CA SER A 59 -10.02 11.93 -3.72
C SER A 59 -9.95 11.23 -5.06
N MET A 60 -11.08 10.76 -5.56
CA MET A 60 -11.16 10.05 -6.85
C MET A 60 -10.77 10.97 -8.01
N ASP A 61 -11.08 12.26 -7.92
CA ASP A 61 -10.68 13.26 -8.93
C ASP A 61 -9.16 13.49 -8.94
N SER A 62 -8.52 13.51 -7.77
CA SER A 62 -7.06 13.63 -7.66
C SER A 62 -6.36 12.40 -8.26
N VAL A 63 -6.89 11.19 -8.02
CA VAL A 63 -6.37 9.97 -8.64
C VAL A 63 -6.48 10.02 -10.16
N ARG A 64 -7.61 10.47 -10.71
CA ARG A 64 -7.79 10.64 -12.15
C ARG A 64 -6.87 11.71 -12.74
N ALA A 65 -6.63 12.79 -12.01
CA ALA A 65 -5.67 13.83 -12.43
C ALA A 65 -4.25 13.29 -12.51
N LEU A 66 -3.82 12.51 -11.50
CA LEU A 66 -2.52 11.81 -11.51
C LEU A 66 -2.39 10.89 -12.73
N VAL A 67 -3.42 10.09 -13.04
CA VAL A 67 -3.39 9.18 -14.19
C VAL A 67 -3.23 9.97 -15.50
N ARG A 68 -3.99 11.05 -15.69
CA ARG A 68 -3.82 11.91 -16.87
C ARG A 68 -2.39 12.48 -16.99
N GLU A 69 -1.79 12.89 -15.88
CA GLU A 69 -0.40 13.36 -15.87
C GLU A 69 0.58 12.25 -16.27
N ILE A 70 0.37 11.02 -15.77
CA ILE A 70 1.19 9.85 -16.12
C ILE A 70 1.03 9.50 -17.60
N GLU A 71 -0.20 9.50 -18.11
CA GLU A 71 -0.48 9.17 -19.52
C GLU A 71 0.16 10.15 -20.49
N ALA A 72 0.26 11.42 -20.12
CA ALA A 72 0.95 12.43 -20.91
C ALA A 72 2.48 12.22 -20.98
N ARG A 73 3.05 11.37 -20.11
CA ARG A 73 4.48 11.04 -20.09
C ARG A 73 4.76 9.86 -21.01
N ASN A 74 5.64 10.06 -21.97
CA ASN A 74 6.06 8.98 -22.89
C ASN A 74 7.21 8.14 -22.28
N VAL A 75 6.95 7.50 -21.13
CA VAL A 75 7.92 6.65 -20.40
C VAL A 75 7.24 5.32 -20.06
N PRO A 76 7.90 4.17 -20.30
CA PRO A 76 7.33 2.85 -19.95
C PRO A 76 7.06 2.75 -18.45
N LEU A 77 5.82 2.50 -18.04
CA LEU A 77 5.47 2.20 -16.66
C LEU A 77 5.44 0.68 -16.48
N ARG A 78 6.42 0.13 -15.78
CA ARG A 78 6.57 -1.32 -15.56
C ARG A 78 6.26 -1.79 -14.16
N ALA A 79 6.11 -0.85 -13.21
CA ALA A 79 5.73 -1.24 -11.86
C ALA A 79 4.84 -0.20 -11.19
N LEU A 80 3.89 -0.69 -10.38
CA LEU A 80 3.04 0.09 -9.48
C LEU A 80 3.17 -0.46 -8.06
N VAL A 81 3.57 0.39 -7.12
CA VAL A 81 3.66 0.06 -5.70
C VAL A 81 2.58 0.83 -4.94
N CYS A 82 1.50 0.15 -4.59
CA CYS A 82 0.40 0.63 -3.77
C CYS A 82 0.81 0.60 -2.28
N ASN A 83 1.70 1.54 -1.89
CA ASN A 83 2.32 1.54 -0.57
C ASN A 83 1.67 2.53 0.40
N ALA A 84 1.15 3.66 -0.07
CA ALA A 84 0.57 4.66 0.82
C ALA A 84 -0.47 4.05 1.76
N GLY A 85 -0.46 4.52 3.00
CA GLY A 85 -1.43 4.09 3.99
C GLY A 85 -1.52 5.07 5.14
N LEU A 86 -2.68 5.12 5.74
CA LEU A 86 -2.95 5.94 6.91
C LEU A 86 -3.83 5.18 7.90
N GLN A 87 -3.79 5.64 9.13
CA GLN A 87 -4.65 5.23 10.22
C GLN A 87 -5.02 6.47 11.01
N PHE A 88 -6.28 6.61 11.38
CA PHE A 88 -6.77 7.63 12.31
C PHE A 88 -7.42 6.92 13.50
N ASN A 89 -7.14 7.41 14.70
CA ASN A 89 -7.70 6.85 15.93
C ASN A 89 -8.97 7.56 16.37
N GLN A 90 -9.23 8.76 15.83
CA GLN A 90 -10.41 9.58 16.13
C GLN A 90 -11.26 9.77 14.88
N GLY A 91 -12.55 9.66 15.01
CA GLY A 91 -13.41 9.88 13.87
C GLY A 91 -14.80 9.28 14.03
N PRO A 92 -15.47 8.88 12.94
CA PRO A 92 -14.98 8.72 11.56
C PRO A 92 -14.64 10.07 10.89
N ARG A 93 -13.59 10.07 10.09
CA ARG A 93 -13.28 11.18 9.17
C ARG A 93 -13.69 10.77 7.77
N LEU A 94 -14.37 11.66 7.04
CA LEU A 94 -14.80 11.39 5.68
C LEU A 94 -13.91 12.10 4.66
N SER A 95 -13.70 11.44 3.53
CA SER A 95 -13.12 12.05 2.34
C SER A 95 -14.09 13.03 1.68
N GLY A 96 -13.60 13.83 0.73
CA GLY A 96 -14.46 14.70 -0.08
C GLY A 96 -15.52 13.94 -0.89
N ASP A 97 -15.29 12.67 -1.18
CA ASP A 97 -16.21 11.77 -1.86
C ASP A 97 -17.21 11.06 -0.91
N GLY A 98 -17.15 11.37 0.40
CA GLY A 98 -18.08 10.86 1.42
C GLY A 98 -17.78 9.44 1.93
N PHE A 99 -16.54 8.94 1.76
CA PHE A 99 -16.07 7.66 2.26
C PHE A 99 -15.22 7.84 3.52
N GLU A 100 -15.21 6.82 4.41
CA GLU A 100 -14.30 6.81 5.55
C GLU A 100 -12.86 6.92 5.05
N LEU A 101 -12.09 7.79 5.69
CA LEU A 101 -10.84 8.30 5.13
C LEU A 101 -9.76 7.21 5.03
N THR A 102 -9.74 6.25 5.97
CA THR A 102 -8.81 5.13 5.93
C THR A 102 -9.16 4.16 4.80
N PHE A 103 -10.43 3.82 4.65
CA PHE A 103 -10.92 2.99 3.54
C PHE A 103 -10.66 3.67 2.19
N ALA A 104 -11.00 4.97 2.08
CA ALA A 104 -10.81 5.74 0.86
C ALA A 104 -9.33 5.74 0.40
N ALA A 105 -8.41 6.09 1.31
CA ALA A 105 -7.00 6.24 0.94
C ALA A 105 -6.26 4.90 0.81
N ASN A 106 -6.52 3.93 1.73
CA ASN A 106 -5.76 2.68 1.74
C ASN A 106 -6.24 1.69 0.69
N HIS A 107 -7.53 1.70 0.36
CA HIS A 107 -8.13 0.75 -0.58
C HIS A 107 -8.69 1.42 -1.84
N LEU A 108 -9.70 2.27 -1.73
CA LEU A 108 -10.49 2.73 -2.88
C LEU A 108 -9.66 3.56 -3.87
N GLY A 109 -8.77 4.44 -3.37
CA GLY A 109 -7.86 5.22 -4.21
C GLY A 109 -6.84 4.34 -4.94
N HIS A 110 -6.30 3.33 -4.28
CA HIS A 110 -5.40 2.36 -4.95
C HIS A 110 -6.15 1.47 -5.94
N PHE A 111 -7.37 1.06 -5.61
CA PHE A 111 -8.25 0.32 -6.53
C PHE A 111 -8.44 1.11 -7.83
N LEU A 112 -8.85 2.38 -7.73
CA LEU A 112 -9.06 3.24 -8.89
C LEU A 112 -7.76 3.46 -9.67
N LEU A 113 -6.67 3.83 -8.99
CA LEU A 113 -5.37 4.08 -9.60
C LEU A 113 -4.88 2.88 -10.40
N THR A 114 -4.97 1.69 -9.79
CA THR A 114 -4.52 0.45 -10.42
C THR A 114 -5.32 0.14 -11.67
N ASN A 115 -6.65 0.19 -11.60
CA ASN A 115 -7.51 -0.12 -12.73
C ASN A 115 -7.32 0.86 -13.89
N LEU A 116 -7.15 2.16 -13.61
CA LEU A 116 -6.90 3.16 -14.64
C LEU A 116 -5.52 3.02 -15.31
N LEU A 117 -4.51 2.48 -14.62
CA LEU A 117 -3.16 2.27 -15.15
C LEU A 117 -2.94 0.86 -15.73
N LEU A 118 -3.93 -0.04 -15.61
CA LEU A 118 -3.75 -1.45 -15.94
C LEU A 118 -3.39 -1.67 -17.41
N GLU A 119 -4.05 -0.99 -18.34
CA GLU A 119 -3.75 -1.10 -19.76
C GLU A 119 -2.34 -0.61 -20.09
N ARG A 120 -1.91 0.49 -19.44
CA ARG A 120 -0.55 1.01 -19.62
C ARG A 120 0.50 0.05 -19.07
N LEU A 121 0.28 -0.54 -17.90
CA LEU A 121 1.15 -1.57 -17.35
C LEU A 121 1.23 -2.77 -18.30
N ALA A 122 0.09 -3.26 -18.77
CA ALA A 122 0.03 -4.38 -19.69
C ALA A 122 0.69 -4.09 -21.06
N ALA A 123 0.61 -2.84 -21.55
CA ALA A 123 1.29 -2.43 -22.78
C ALA A 123 2.82 -2.38 -22.62
N ASN A 124 3.32 -2.28 -21.39
CA ASN A 124 4.75 -2.28 -21.07
C ASN A 124 5.21 -3.58 -20.39
N SER A 125 4.55 -4.69 -20.69
CA SER A 125 4.86 -6.00 -20.10
C SER A 125 6.31 -6.46 -20.34
N PRO A 126 6.88 -7.29 -19.42
CA PRO A 126 6.28 -7.72 -18.17
C PRO A 126 6.21 -6.58 -17.15
N ALA A 127 5.08 -6.45 -16.46
CA ALA A 127 4.87 -5.42 -15.45
C ALA A 127 4.45 -6.02 -14.10
N ARG A 128 4.67 -5.29 -13.01
CA ARG A 128 4.40 -5.76 -11.65
C ARG A 128 3.56 -4.78 -10.85
N ILE A 129 2.60 -5.30 -10.12
CA ILE A 129 1.81 -4.55 -9.13
C ILE A 129 2.13 -5.13 -7.75
N VAL A 130 2.52 -4.27 -6.80
CA VAL A 130 2.75 -4.67 -5.41
C VAL A 130 1.76 -3.92 -4.53
N VAL A 131 0.92 -4.68 -3.82
CA VAL A 131 -0.08 -4.14 -2.89
C VAL A 131 0.41 -4.31 -1.46
N VAL A 132 0.67 -3.20 -0.77
CA VAL A 132 1.14 -3.23 0.62
C VAL A 132 -0.04 -3.47 1.55
N SER A 133 -0.05 -4.65 2.18
CA SER A 133 -0.99 -5.04 3.23
C SER A 133 -0.33 -4.90 4.63
N SER A 134 -0.72 -5.71 5.58
CA SER A 134 -0.16 -5.78 6.94
C SER A 134 -0.62 -7.06 7.62
N GLY A 135 0.21 -7.65 8.47
CA GLY A 135 -0.15 -8.85 9.25
C GLY A 135 -1.31 -8.67 10.23
N VAL A 136 -1.76 -7.43 10.43
CA VAL A 136 -2.95 -7.15 11.27
C VAL A 136 -4.26 -7.66 10.66
N HIS A 137 -4.27 -7.99 9.37
CA HIS A 137 -5.43 -8.61 8.70
C HIS A 137 -5.72 -10.02 9.20
N ASP A 138 -4.75 -10.67 9.83
CA ASP A 138 -4.87 -12.06 10.27
C ASP A 138 -5.30 -12.12 11.75
N PRO A 139 -6.53 -12.59 12.04
CA PRO A 139 -7.05 -12.67 13.39
C PRO A 139 -6.33 -13.72 14.26
N ALA A 140 -5.55 -14.63 13.66
CA ALA A 140 -4.74 -15.61 14.38
C ALA A 140 -3.43 -15.01 14.93
N ARG A 141 -2.97 -13.87 14.36
CA ARG A 141 -1.76 -13.21 14.82
C ARG A 141 -2.01 -12.33 16.04
N ARG A 142 -1.14 -12.42 17.03
CA ARG A 142 -1.17 -11.58 18.24
C ARG A 142 -0.52 -10.21 17.98
N THR A 143 -1.21 -9.35 17.25
CA THR A 143 -0.71 -8.03 16.87
C THR A 143 -1.06 -6.91 17.85
N GLY A 144 -1.94 -7.19 18.83
CA GLY A 144 -2.52 -6.16 19.69
C GLY A 144 -3.57 -5.27 19.00
N MET A 145 -3.87 -5.53 17.73
CA MET A 145 -4.92 -4.88 16.96
C MET A 145 -6.25 -5.65 17.07
N PRO A 146 -7.40 -5.00 16.83
CA PRO A 146 -8.68 -5.72 16.76
C PRO A 146 -8.66 -6.75 15.63
N LYS A 147 -9.56 -7.72 15.70
CA LYS A 147 -9.78 -8.66 14.59
C LYS A 147 -10.57 -7.97 13.47
N PRO A 148 -10.36 -8.36 12.20
CA PRO A 148 -11.15 -7.84 11.10
C PRO A 148 -12.65 -8.04 11.33
N ALA A 149 -13.45 -7.04 11.01
CA ALA A 149 -14.91 -7.09 11.06
C ALA A 149 -15.45 -6.20 9.92
N ILE A 150 -15.68 -6.80 8.76
CA ILE A 150 -16.05 -6.04 7.55
C ILE A 150 -17.55 -5.72 7.54
N GLY A 151 -18.43 -6.66 7.89
CA GLY A 151 -19.88 -6.45 7.83
C GLY A 151 -20.37 -6.18 6.41
N ASP A 152 -21.31 -5.21 6.30
CA ASP A 152 -21.80 -4.70 5.03
C ASP A 152 -20.81 -3.71 4.39
N LEU A 153 -20.60 -3.82 3.08
CA LEU A 153 -19.58 -3.02 2.36
C LEU A 153 -19.96 -1.55 2.22
N GLY A 154 -21.24 -1.22 2.16
CA GLY A 154 -21.71 0.16 2.13
C GLY A 154 -21.48 0.85 3.47
N THR A 155 -21.68 0.13 4.56
CA THR A 155 -21.38 0.55 5.93
C THR A 155 -19.87 0.68 6.13
N LEU A 156 -19.08 -0.34 5.77
CA LEU A 156 -17.62 -0.29 5.81
C LEU A 156 -17.07 0.97 5.15
N ALA A 157 -17.58 1.29 3.95
CA ALA A 157 -17.09 2.43 3.17
C ALA A 157 -17.39 3.79 3.83
N LYS A 158 -18.31 3.86 4.79
CA LYS A 158 -18.67 5.10 5.49
C LYS A 158 -18.16 5.19 6.91
N THR A 159 -17.92 4.04 7.54
CA THR A 159 -17.61 3.96 8.98
C THR A 159 -16.32 3.19 9.28
N GLY A 160 -15.70 2.55 8.28
CA GLY A 160 -14.51 1.72 8.45
C GLY A 160 -14.78 0.35 9.07
N GLY A 161 -16.02 0.03 9.43
CA GLY A 161 -16.43 -1.23 10.04
C GLY A 161 -17.90 -1.24 10.41
N PRO A 162 -18.37 -2.22 11.22
CA PRO A 162 -19.73 -2.26 11.74
C PRO A 162 -20.08 -1.00 12.55
N VAL A 163 -21.36 -0.60 12.54
CA VAL A 163 -21.84 0.63 13.22
C VAL A 163 -22.02 0.44 14.73
N GLU A 164 -21.85 -0.77 15.26
CA GLU A 164 -22.05 -1.04 16.67
C GLU A 164 -20.95 -0.41 17.54
N GLY A 165 -21.33 0.55 18.38
CA GLY A 165 -20.43 1.24 19.30
C GLY A 165 -19.77 2.51 18.74
N GLU A 166 -18.69 2.93 19.42
CA GLU A 166 -17.89 4.08 19.00
C GLU A 166 -16.98 3.70 17.82
N PHE A 167 -16.59 4.68 17.01
CA PHE A 167 -15.64 4.51 15.91
C PHE A 167 -14.30 3.97 16.44
N ASP A 168 -13.85 2.85 15.89
CA ASP A 168 -12.50 2.31 16.13
C ASP A 168 -11.63 2.45 14.86
N GLY A 169 -10.77 3.46 14.86
CA GLY A 169 -9.83 3.69 13.73
C GLY A 169 -8.79 2.59 13.55
N ARG A 170 -8.53 1.79 14.59
CA ARG A 170 -7.67 0.60 14.49
C ARG A 170 -8.39 -0.50 13.72
N LEU A 171 -9.69 -0.68 13.97
CA LEU A 171 -10.53 -1.60 13.21
C LEU A 171 -10.65 -1.17 11.75
N ALA A 172 -10.89 0.13 11.49
CA ALA A 172 -10.94 0.67 10.13
C ALA A 172 -9.62 0.39 9.37
N TYR A 173 -8.48 0.54 10.04
CA TYR A 173 -7.18 0.21 9.45
C TYR A 173 -7.04 -1.29 9.17
N VAL A 174 -7.36 -2.16 10.13
CA VAL A 174 -7.31 -3.62 9.97
C VAL A 174 -8.20 -4.06 8.80
N ASN A 175 -9.43 -3.57 8.74
CA ASN A 175 -10.37 -3.85 7.66
C ASN A 175 -9.81 -3.39 6.30
N SER A 176 -9.19 -2.21 6.23
CA SER A 176 -8.57 -1.73 4.99
C SER A 176 -7.45 -2.65 4.50
N LYS A 177 -6.72 -3.29 5.42
CA LYS A 177 -5.63 -4.21 5.06
C LYS A 177 -6.15 -5.58 4.58
N LEU A 178 -7.27 -6.06 5.11
CA LEU A 178 -7.97 -7.21 4.54
C LEU A 178 -8.55 -6.88 3.15
N CYS A 179 -9.14 -5.68 2.97
CA CYS A 179 -9.60 -5.23 1.65
C CYS A 179 -8.46 -5.20 0.61
N ASN A 180 -7.25 -4.83 1.00
CA ASN A 180 -6.08 -4.83 0.11
C ASN A 180 -5.71 -6.26 -0.35
N LEU A 181 -5.87 -7.28 0.50
CA LEU A 181 -5.66 -8.68 0.11
C LEU A 181 -6.77 -9.16 -0.84
N TRP A 182 -8.02 -8.93 -0.51
CA TRP A 182 -9.14 -9.25 -1.42
C TRP A 182 -8.97 -8.58 -2.78
N PHE A 183 -8.56 -7.31 -2.79
CA PHE A 183 -8.26 -6.59 -4.01
C PHE A 183 -7.13 -7.24 -4.81
N SER A 184 -6.01 -7.57 -4.15
CA SER A 184 -4.86 -8.20 -4.80
C SER A 184 -5.23 -9.55 -5.43
N TYR A 185 -5.94 -10.39 -4.69
CA TYR A 185 -6.34 -11.71 -5.17
C TYR A 185 -7.42 -11.65 -6.26
N GLU A 186 -8.38 -10.72 -6.14
CA GLU A 186 -9.39 -10.55 -7.18
C GLU A 186 -8.79 -9.94 -8.45
N LEU A 187 -7.87 -8.99 -8.33
CA LEU A 187 -7.14 -8.45 -9.47
C LEU A 187 -6.39 -9.56 -10.20
N ASN A 188 -5.68 -10.45 -9.47
CA ASN A 188 -4.98 -11.59 -10.07
C ASN A 188 -5.90 -12.50 -10.89
N ARG A 189 -7.16 -12.70 -10.44
CA ARG A 189 -8.14 -13.49 -11.19
C ARG A 189 -8.65 -12.83 -12.48
N ARG A 190 -8.42 -11.50 -12.63
CA ARG A 190 -8.95 -10.68 -13.73
C ARG A 190 -7.92 -10.27 -14.77
N ILE A 191 -6.64 -10.41 -14.46
CA ILE A 191 -5.55 -10.01 -15.36
C ILE A 191 -4.86 -11.22 -15.99
N ASP A 192 -4.14 -10.97 -17.07
CA ASP A 192 -3.22 -11.95 -17.67
C ASP A 192 -1.87 -11.90 -16.93
N PRO A 193 -1.51 -12.92 -16.14
CA PRO A 193 -0.29 -12.93 -15.36
C PRO A 193 0.99 -12.98 -16.22
N LEU A 194 0.88 -13.35 -17.50
CA LEU A 194 2.01 -13.27 -18.44
C LEU A 194 2.34 -11.83 -18.84
N ARG A 195 1.44 -10.91 -18.62
CA ARG A 195 1.64 -9.49 -18.93
C ARG A 195 1.85 -8.65 -17.69
N VAL A 196 1.05 -8.89 -16.65
CA VAL A 196 1.10 -8.14 -15.39
C VAL A 196 0.97 -9.12 -14.24
N THR A 197 1.91 -9.12 -13.31
CA THR A 197 1.78 -9.85 -12.05
C THR A 197 1.29 -8.93 -10.93
N VAL A 198 0.54 -9.47 -9.99
CA VAL A 198 0.12 -8.74 -8.79
C VAL A 198 0.35 -9.58 -7.55
N ASN A 199 1.07 -9.02 -6.58
CA ASN A 199 1.35 -9.68 -5.31
C ASN A 199 1.07 -8.76 -4.13
N ALA A 200 0.65 -9.35 -3.02
CA ALA A 200 0.51 -8.66 -1.76
C ALA A 200 1.79 -8.78 -0.93
N TRP A 201 2.19 -7.69 -0.29
CA TRP A 201 3.39 -7.67 0.54
C TRP A 201 3.09 -7.07 1.92
N GLU A 202 3.76 -7.59 2.96
CA GLU A 202 3.63 -7.15 4.35
C GLU A 202 4.99 -6.71 4.92
N PRO A 203 5.09 -5.49 5.50
CA PRO A 203 6.36 -4.96 6.02
C PRO A 203 6.81 -5.54 7.36
N GLY A 204 5.94 -6.25 8.10
CA GLY A 204 6.11 -6.49 9.52
C GLY A 204 5.83 -5.23 10.36
N LEU A 205 6.28 -5.23 11.62
CA LEU A 205 6.19 -4.06 12.50
C LEU A 205 7.36 -3.12 12.21
N VAL A 206 7.06 -1.92 11.69
CA VAL A 206 8.05 -0.91 11.32
C VAL A 206 7.80 0.37 12.14
N PRO A 207 8.44 0.51 13.32
CA PRO A 207 8.39 1.74 14.09
C PRO A 207 8.97 2.92 13.30
N GLY A 208 8.48 4.13 13.58
CA GLY A 208 8.84 5.33 12.81
C GLY A 208 8.06 5.50 11.51
N SER A 209 7.18 4.56 11.18
CA SER A 209 6.23 4.74 10.07
C SER A 209 5.15 5.78 10.42
N GLY A 210 4.50 6.35 9.40
CA GLY A 210 3.47 7.38 9.58
C GLY A 210 2.17 6.93 10.27
N LEU A 211 2.11 5.73 10.84
CA LEU A 211 0.92 5.19 11.49
C LEU A 211 0.59 5.88 12.84
N ALA A 212 1.60 6.40 13.55
CA ALA A 212 1.41 7.04 14.85
C ALA A 212 1.12 8.56 14.77
N ARG A 213 0.82 9.09 13.59
CA ARG A 213 0.63 10.55 13.40
C ARG A 213 -0.52 11.16 14.22
N ASP A 214 -1.46 10.33 14.64
CA ASP A 214 -2.66 10.74 15.42
C ASP A 214 -2.53 10.36 16.92
N TYR A 215 -1.35 9.92 17.35
CA TYR A 215 -1.08 9.59 18.75
C TYR A 215 -0.74 10.86 19.55
N PRO A 216 -0.88 10.86 20.88
CA PRO A 216 -0.36 11.93 21.74
C PRO A 216 1.13 12.17 21.47
N GLN A 217 1.57 13.44 21.57
CA GLN A 217 2.94 13.85 21.20
C GLN A 217 4.03 12.99 21.84
N ALA A 218 3.89 12.64 23.13
CA ALA A 218 4.86 11.80 23.83
C ALA A 218 4.98 10.41 23.18
N LEU A 219 3.86 9.80 22.79
CA LEU A 219 3.85 8.50 22.08
C LEU A 219 4.38 8.62 20.67
N GLN A 220 4.13 9.74 19.98
CA GLN A 220 4.74 10.01 18.67
C GLN A 220 6.26 10.10 18.75
N LEU A 221 6.81 10.75 19.77
CA LEU A 221 8.26 10.83 20.00
C LEU A 221 8.86 9.44 20.24
N ILE A 222 8.23 8.63 21.09
CA ILE A 222 8.66 7.25 21.33
C ILE A 222 8.60 6.44 20.02
N TRP A 223 7.49 6.51 19.29
CA TRP A 223 7.31 5.79 18.03
C TRP A 223 8.31 6.19 16.96
N ASN A 224 8.60 7.49 16.84
CA ASN A 224 9.41 8.02 15.74
C ASN A 224 10.93 7.99 16.02
N TYR A 225 11.35 7.97 17.29
CA TYR A 225 12.78 8.09 17.64
C TYR A 225 13.29 6.95 18.52
N VAL A 226 12.55 6.53 19.52
CA VAL A 226 13.01 5.50 20.46
C VAL A 226 12.84 4.09 19.88
N LEU A 227 11.63 3.78 19.42
CA LEU A 227 11.33 2.44 18.89
C LEU A 227 12.11 2.09 17.61
N PRO A 228 12.39 2.99 16.65
CA PRO A 228 13.25 2.66 15.50
C PRO A 228 14.67 2.29 15.90
N ALA A 229 15.25 2.97 16.90
CA ALA A 229 16.58 2.66 17.43
C ALA A 229 16.61 1.27 18.07
N LEU A 230 15.58 0.95 18.88
CA LEU A 230 15.43 -0.39 19.47
C LEU A 230 15.16 -1.46 18.40
N ALA A 231 14.31 -1.18 17.42
CA ALA A 231 14.01 -2.09 16.33
C ALA A 231 15.27 -2.48 15.54
N ALA A 232 16.18 -1.53 15.30
CA ALA A 232 17.45 -1.81 14.63
C ALA A 232 18.30 -2.82 15.41
N GLY A 233 18.30 -2.76 16.76
CA GLY A 233 19.04 -3.69 17.61
C GLY A 233 18.39 -5.06 17.76
N ILE A 234 17.06 -5.13 17.77
CA ILE A 234 16.34 -6.38 18.06
C ILE A 234 15.86 -7.13 16.80
N SER A 235 15.77 -6.46 15.65
CA SER A 235 15.30 -7.07 14.39
C SER A 235 16.08 -8.32 13.94
N PRO A 236 17.37 -8.50 14.25
CA PRO A 236 18.05 -9.77 13.94
C PRO A 236 17.49 -10.99 14.70
N PHE A 237 16.90 -10.75 15.89
CA PHE A 237 16.35 -11.80 16.76
C PHE A 237 14.83 -11.95 16.63
N TYR A 238 14.15 -10.92 16.15
CA TYR A 238 12.71 -10.86 15.95
C TYR A 238 12.39 -10.43 14.51
N PRO A 239 12.33 -11.37 13.55
CA PRO A 239 12.18 -11.06 12.11
C PRO A 239 10.90 -10.29 11.77
N SER A 240 9.85 -10.38 12.60
CA SER A 240 8.61 -9.61 12.43
C SER A 240 8.77 -8.12 12.76
N ILE A 241 9.88 -7.70 13.39
CA ILE A 241 10.22 -6.30 13.67
C ILE A 241 11.27 -5.87 12.67
N SER A 242 11.01 -4.80 11.94
CA SER A 242 11.87 -4.33 10.86
C SER A 242 12.14 -2.81 10.99
N THR A 243 13.10 -2.33 10.23
CA THR A 243 13.35 -0.89 10.05
C THR A 243 12.75 -0.43 8.72
N ALA A 244 12.47 0.86 8.57
CA ALA A 244 11.99 1.42 7.31
C ALA A 244 12.93 1.07 6.15
N ARG A 245 14.25 1.11 6.39
CA ARG A 245 15.27 0.77 5.41
C ARG A 245 15.17 -0.69 4.95
N LYS A 246 15.22 -1.65 5.88
CA LYS A 246 15.13 -3.09 5.53
C LYS A 246 13.81 -3.42 4.82
N SER A 247 12.70 -2.85 5.31
CA SER A 247 11.40 -3.04 4.68
C SER A 247 11.33 -2.38 3.30
N GLY A 248 11.97 -1.22 3.11
CA GLY A 248 12.04 -0.56 1.81
C GLY A 248 12.88 -1.33 0.79
N GLU A 249 14.05 -1.83 1.19
CA GLU A 249 14.88 -2.74 0.39
C GLU A 249 14.11 -4.01 0.02
N SER A 250 13.36 -4.58 0.98
CA SER A 250 12.47 -5.73 0.76
C SER A 250 11.35 -5.42 -0.24
N LEU A 251 10.69 -4.28 -0.11
CA LEU A 251 9.63 -3.85 -1.02
C LEU A 251 10.19 -3.59 -2.43
N ALA A 252 11.39 -3.01 -2.56
CA ALA A 252 12.03 -2.79 -3.85
C ALA A 252 12.27 -4.10 -4.59
N ARG A 253 12.70 -5.15 -3.88
CA ARG A 253 12.91 -6.47 -4.47
C ARG A 253 11.61 -7.09 -5.02
N MET A 254 10.44 -6.84 -4.42
CA MET A 254 9.17 -7.27 -5.01
C MET A 254 8.99 -6.73 -6.44
N VAL A 255 9.61 -5.59 -6.74
CA VAL A 255 9.57 -4.96 -8.07
C VAL A 255 10.63 -5.55 -9.01
N ILE A 256 11.86 -5.78 -8.54
CA ILE A 256 13.01 -6.05 -9.43
C ILE A 256 13.54 -7.47 -9.39
N ASP A 257 13.27 -8.26 -8.34
CA ASP A 257 13.86 -9.58 -8.20
C ASP A 257 13.38 -10.53 -9.31
N PRO A 258 14.31 -11.14 -10.10
CA PRO A 258 13.97 -12.07 -11.16
C PRO A 258 13.24 -13.34 -10.68
N VAL A 259 13.46 -13.76 -9.43
CA VAL A 259 12.80 -14.94 -8.84
C VAL A 259 11.28 -14.74 -8.78
N LEU A 260 10.81 -13.50 -8.68
CA LEU A 260 9.40 -13.14 -8.63
C LEU A 260 8.80 -12.78 -10.00
N ALA A 261 9.55 -13.00 -11.10
CA ALA A 261 9.11 -12.57 -12.43
C ALA A 261 7.75 -13.13 -12.84
N ASP A 262 7.56 -14.43 -12.60
CA ASP A 262 6.36 -15.18 -13.01
C ASP A 262 5.42 -15.47 -11.82
N THR A 263 5.68 -14.85 -10.65
CA THR A 263 4.88 -15.07 -9.45
C THR A 263 3.75 -14.05 -9.37
N SER A 264 2.52 -14.53 -9.28
CA SER A 264 1.32 -13.68 -9.21
C SER A 264 0.25 -14.27 -8.30
N GLY A 265 -0.47 -13.40 -7.59
CA GLY A 265 -1.55 -13.81 -6.68
C GLY A 265 -1.05 -14.31 -5.32
N CYS A 266 0.18 -14.04 -4.96
CA CYS A 266 0.83 -14.52 -3.75
C CYS A 266 0.94 -13.44 -2.67
N TYR A 267 1.14 -13.88 -1.41
CA TYR A 267 1.37 -13.02 -0.26
C TYR A 267 2.76 -13.26 0.31
N PHE A 268 3.51 -12.16 0.52
CA PHE A 268 4.90 -12.18 0.96
C PHE A 268 5.09 -11.36 2.24
N PRO A 269 5.24 -11.98 3.40
CA PRO A 269 5.75 -11.30 4.60
C PRO A 269 7.23 -10.92 4.42
N SER A 270 7.61 -9.72 4.80
CA SER A 270 8.99 -9.22 4.63
C SER A 270 10.07 -10.04 5.35
N HIS A 271 9.66 -10.83 6.35
CA HIS A 271 10.56 -11.65 7.18
C HIS A 271 10.78 -13.08 6.65
N THR A 272 10.09 -13.50 5.59
CA THR A 272 10.20 -14.87 5.04
C THR A 272 11.26 -15.02 3.96
N HIS A 273 12.09 -14.01 3.75
CA HIS A 273 13.13 -14.04 2.71
C HIS A 273 12.59 -14.44 1.32
N TRP A 274 11.43 -13.86 0.93
CA TRP A 274 10.74 -14.09 -0.38
C TRP A 274 10.02 -15.43 -0.49
N GLU A 275 9.85 -16.15 0.58
CA GLU A 275 8.97 -17.30 0.58
C GLU A 275 7.52 -16.84 0.64
N GLU A 276 6.71 -17.36 -0.28
CA GLU A 276 5.28 -17.21 -0.22
C GLU A 276 4.75 -17.76 1.09
N ALA A 277 3.85 -17.02 1.71
CA ALA A 277 3.17 -17.45 2.91
C ALA A 277 1.66 -17.46 2.72
N ARG A 278 0.97 -18.24 3.54
CA ARG A 278 -0.47 -18.16 3.62
C ARG A 278 -0.87 -16.89 4.39
N SER A 279 -1.78 -16.11 3.83
CA SER A 279 -2.46 -15.02 4.54
C SER A 279 -3.62 -15.59 5.39
N SER A 280 -4.46 -14.74 5.99
CA SER A 280 -5.58 -15.22 6.80
C SER A 280 -6.62 -15.99 5.96
N ASP A 281 -7.36 -16.90 6.61
CA ASP A 281 -8.40 -17.67 5.92
C ASP A 281 -9.47 -16.77 5.30
N GLU A 282 -9.84 -15.68 6.00
CA GLU A 282 -10.80 -14.69 5.51
C GLU A 282 -10.35 -14.01 4.20
N SER A 283 -9.05 -13.88 3.99
CA SER A 283 -8.52 -13.25 2.78
C SER A 283 -8.73 -14.07 1.51
N TYR A 284 -9.00 -15.37 1.63
CA TYR A 284 -9.30 -16.26 0.52
C TYR A 284 -10.80 -16.40 0.20
N ASP A 285 -11.66 -15.63 0.88
CA ASP A 285 -13.09 -15.58 0.55
C ASP A 285 -13.32 -14.90 -0.80
N VAL A 286 -13.50 -15.73 -1.84
CA VAL A 286 -13.64 -15.27 -3.23
C VAL A 286 -14.92 -14.46 -3.43
N GLU A 287 -16.01 -14.82 -2.75
CA GLU A 287 -17.29 -14.12 -2.90
C GLU A 287 -17.22 -12.73 -2.29
N ARG A 288 -16.60 -12.61 -1.11
CA ARG A 288 -16.33 -11.32 -0.48
C ARG A 288 -15.38 -10.45 -1.31
N ALA A 289 -14.33 -11.04 -1.87
CA ALA A 289 -13.41 -10.33 -2.75
C ALA A 289 -14.10 -9.77 -3.99
N ARG A 290 -14.98 -10.55 -4.64
CA ARG A 290 -15.81 -10.12 -5.78
C ARG A 290 -16.79 -9.03 -5.38
N ALA A 291 -17.50 -9.21 -4.27
CA ALA A 291 -18.44 -8.21 -3.77
C ALA A 291 -17.73 -6.87 -3.48
N LEU A 292 -16.54 -6.90 -2.87
CA LEU A 292 -15.72 -5.70 -2.65
C LEU A 292 -15.29 -5.07 -3.96
N TRP A 293 -14.88 -5.86 -4.95
CA TRP A 293 -14.53 -5.37 -6.28
C TRP A 293 -15.68 -4.60 -6.90
N ASP A 294 -16.86 -5.22 -6.98
CA ASP A 294 -18.05 -4.63 -7.59
C ASP A 294 -18.52 -3.38 -6.84
N ALA A 295 -18.42 -3.38 -5.51
CA ALA A 295 -18.69 -2.20 -4.70
C ALA A 295 -17.67 -1.08 -5.00
N SER A 296 -16.38 -1.41 -5.11
CA SER A 296 -15.31 -0.45 -5.41
C SER A 296 -15.45 0.16 -6.81
N VAL A 297 -15.87 -0.62 -7.82
CA VAL A 297 -16.21 -0.10 -9.16
C VAL A 297 -17.29 0.97 -9.06
N ARG A 298 -18.40 0.67 -8.35
CA ARG A 298 -19.51 1.64 -8.19
C ARG A 298 -19.06 2.87 -7.41
N MET A 299 -18.34 2.70 -6.29
CA MET A 299 -17.90 3.80 -5.42
C MET A 299 -16.90 4.71 -6.13
N SER A 300 -15.97 4.14 -6.91
CA SER A 300 -14.97 4.90 -7.65
C SER A 300 -15.47 5.43 -9.00
N ARG A 301 -16.66 5.06 -9.44
CA ARG A 301 -17.23 5.43 -10.75
C ARG A 301 -16.30 5.00 -11.90
N LEU A 302 -15.76 3.82 -11.81
CA LEU A 302 -14.88 3.21 -12.80
C LEU A 302 -15.69 2.66 -13.97
#